data_669b0c5040d458e2ac7a966e94a8dbc4
#
_entry.id   669b0c5040d458e2ac7a966e94a8dbc4
#
_cell.length_a   1.000
_cell.length_b   1.000
_cell.length_c   1.000
_cell.angle_alpha   90.00
_cell.angle_beta   90.00
_cell.angle_gamma   90.00
#
_symmetry.space_group_name_H-M   'P 1'
#
loop_
_entity.id
_entity.type
_entity.pdbx_description
1 polymer ?
#
loop_
_entity_poly.entity_id
_entity_poly.type
_entity_poly.pdbx_seq_one_letter_code
_entity_poly.pdbx_strand_id
1 'polypeptide(L)'
;MSRTALPDATAPRRSREAIDALDRLAEWAGAALGPEVGISFQPPAAVPADQRLVNLHALALTPYPTSRDLRAPQVRFDLRVLVTAWAPDPLAAHQDLCDLAFAATDAPTFQLDLDALTDLPWAALGVGPRPALLLRVPLQRQLTLAPAPRVREPLVVSATSVMPR
;
A
#
# COMPACT_ATOMS: atom_id res chain seq x y z
N MET A 1 42.00 13.50 24.36
CA MET A 1 41.15 13.58 23.12
C MET A 1 40.08 12.48 23.21
N SER A 2 38.93 12.80 23.81
CA SER A 2 37.84 11.83 24.01
C SER A 2 36.97 11.79 22.74
N ARG A 3 36.96 10.66 22.10
CA ARG A 3 36.07 10.36 20.96
C ARG A 3 34.66 10.09 21.54
N THR A 4 33.75 11.04 21.38
CA THR A 4 32.34 10.84 21.67
C THR A 4 31.80 9.85 20.62
N ALA A 5 31.49 8.64 21.08
CA ALA A 5 30.82 7.65 20.25
C ALA A 5 29.42 8.18 19.87
N LEU A 6 29.16 8.29 18.58
CA LEU A 6 27.83 8.53 18.05
C LEU A 6 26.92 7.36 18.49
N PRO A 7 25.67 7.64 18.95
CA PRO A 7 24.75 6.58 19.28
C PRO A 7 24.49 5.73 18.02
N ASP A 8 24.58 4.43 18.23
CA ASP A 8 24.32 3.39 17.24
C ASP A 8 22.98 3.64 16.57
N ALA A 9 23.02 3.91 15.25
CA ALA A 9 21.83 4.14 14.47
C ALA A 9 21.01 2.84 14.51
N THR A 10 19.98 2.83 15.32
CA THR A 10 19.01 1.74 15.45
C THR A 10 18.63 1.27 14.06
N ALA A 11 19.00 0.04 13.71
CA ALA A 11 18.67 -0.56 12.41
C ALA A 11 17.20 -0.30 12.06
N PRO A 12 16.88 0.14 10.84
CA PRO A 12 15.52 0.51 10.48
C PRO A 12 14.60 -0.67 10.78
N ARG A 13 13.66 -0.49 11.71
CA ARG A 13 12.61 -1.47 11.97
C ARG A 13 11.90 -1.69 10.64
N ARG A 14 12.05 -2.88 10.09
CA ARG A 14 11.33 -3.26 8.87
C ARG A 14 9.85 -2.98 9.12
N SER A 15 9.26 -2.21 8.22
CA SER A 15 7.83 -1.89 8.28
C SER A 15 7.04 -3.20 8.13
N ARG A 16 6.30 -3.57 9.15
CA ARG A 16 5.41 -4.75 9.10
C ARG A 16 4.06 -4.39 8.50
N GLU A 17 3.72 -3.11 8.44
CA GLU A 17 2.40 -2.63 8.05
C GLU A 17 1.96 -3.14 6.67
N ALA A 18 2.89 -3.22 5.71
CA ALA A 18 2.57 -3.74 4.37
C ALA A 18 2.34 -5.26 4.38
N ILE A 19 3.14 -6.00 5.17
CA ILE A 19 2.97 -7.45 5.31
C ILE A 19 1.64 -7.74 5.99
N ASP A 20 1.37 -7.10 7.13
CA ASP A 20 0.12 -7.26 7.86
C ASP A 20 -1.11 -6.87 7.01
N ALA A 21 -0.97 -5.90 6.10
CA ALA A 21 -2.02 -5.53 5.18
C ALA A 21 -2.27 -6.58 4.09
N LEU A 22 -1.21 -7.19 3.56
CA LEU A 22 -1.31 -8.28 2.59
C LEU A 22 -1.88 -9.55 3.24
N ASP A 23 -1.48 -9.87 4.48
CA ASP A 23 -2.02 -11.00 5.22
C ASP A 23 -3.55 -10.84 5.44
N ARG A 24 -4.00 -9.66 5.89
CA ARG A 24 -5.44 -9.37 6.00
C ARG A 24 -6.17 -9.44 4.67
N LEU A 25 -5.53 -8.99 3.59
CA LEU A 25 -6.11 -9.10 2.25
C LEU A 25 -6.26 -10.57 1.82
N ALA A 26 -5.27 -11.42 2.13
CA ALA A 26 -5.34 -12.86 1.85
C ALA A 26 -6.43 -13.55 2.67
N GLU A 27 -6.54 -13.24 3.96
CA GLU A 27 -7.60 -13.76 4.83
C GLU A 27 -8.98 -13.37 4.31
N TRP A 28 -9.16 -12.09 3.92
CA TRP A 28 -10.41 -11.61 3.34
C TRP A 28 -10.75 -12.30 2.02
N ALA A 29 -9.78 -12.43 1.11
CA ALA A 29 -9.99 -13.11 -0.18
C ALA A 29 -10.33 -14.59 0.02
N GLY A 30 -9.62 -15.26 0.93
CA GLY A 30 -9.90 -16.65 1.28
C GLY A 30 -11.29 -16.84 1.91
N ALA A 31 -11.73 -15.89 2.74
CA ALA A 31 -13.09 -15.93 3.31
C ALA A 31 -14.19 -15.71 2.25
N ALA A 32 -13.93 -14.85 1.26
CA ALA A 32 -14.89 -14.57 0.18
C ALA A 32 -15.02 -15.73 -0.81
N LEU A 33 -13.91 -16.44 -1.11
CA LEU A 33 -13.86 -17.47 -2.15
C LEU A 33 -14.00 -18.90 -1.61
N GLY A 34 -13.77 -19.09 -0.32
CA GLY A 34 -13.78 -20.41 0.32
C GLY A 34 -12.44 -21.16 0.21
N PRO A 35 -12.35 -22.32 0.89
CA PRO A 35 -11.09 -23.05 1.11
C PRO A 35 -10.52 -23.72 -0.15
N GLU A 36 -11.30 -23.84 -1.21
CA GLU A 36 -10.88 -24.51 -2.45
C GLU A 36 -10.04 -23.63 -3.37
N VAL A 37 -9.99 -22.33 -3.12
CA VAL A 37 -9.25 -21.35 -3.92
C VAL A 37 -7.95 -21.01 -3.19
N GLY A 38 -6.83 -21.29 -3.82
CA GLY A 38 -5.50 -20.93 -3.29
C GLY A 38 -5.29 -19.41 -3.36
N ILE A 39 -4.51 -18.87 -2.42
CA ILE A 39 -4.05 -17.47 -2.46
C ILE A 39 -2.54 -17.45 -2.69
N SER A 40 -2.10 -16.62 -3.64
CA SER A 40 -0.69 -16.47 -4.01
C SER A 40 -0.27 -15.01 -4.00
N PHE A 41 1.00 -14.76 -3.69
CA PHE A 41 1.64 -13.43 -3.76
C PHE A 41 2.79 -13.40 -4.78
N GLN A 42 2.93 -14.44 -5.58
CA GLN A 42 4.01 -14.54 -6.56
C GLN A 42 3.85 -13.50 -7.68
N PRO A 43 4.93 -13.16 -8.39
CA PRO A 43 4.79 -12.42 -9.64
C PRO A 43 3.86 -13.16 -10.60
N PRO A 44 2.97 -12.46 -11.36
CA PRO A 44 2.00 -13.10 -12.22
C PRO A 44 2.58 -14.14 -13.19
N ALA A 45 3.80 -13.92 -13.68
CA ALA A 45 4.50 -14.85 -14.58
C ALA A 45 4.88 -16.19 -13.92
N ALA A 46 4.93 -16.24 -12.58
CA ALA A 46 5.31 -17.44 -11.83
C ALA A 46 4.10 -18.26 -11.34
N VAL A 47 2.88 -17.81 -11.66
CA VAL A 47 1.64 -18.46 -11.22
C VAL A 47 1.37 -19.69 -12.10
N PRO A 48 1.19 -20.89 -11.55
CA PRO A 48 0.83 -22.07 -12.30
C PRO A 48 -0.56 -21.93 -12.93
N ALA A 49 -0.68 -22.21 -14.22
CA ALA A 49 -1.94 -22.04 -14.95
C ALA A 49 -2.94 -23.18 -14.71
N ASP A 50 -2.49 -24.30 -14.15
CA ASP A 50 -3.27 -25.50 -13.89
C ASP A 50 -3.91 -25.55 -12.51
N GLN A 51 -3.67 -24.52 -11.68
CA GLN A 51 -4.19 -24.44 -10.31
C GLN A 51 -5.30 -23.39 -10.24
N ARG A 52 -6.35 -23.68 -9.44
CA ARG A 52 -7.36 -22.69 -9.10
C ARG A 52 -6.86 -21.85 -7.94
N LEU A 53 -6.49 -20.60 -8.24
CA LEU A 53 -6.00 -19.66 -7.24
C LEU A 53 -6.25 -18.21 -7.64
N VAL A 54 -6.24 -17.36 -6.63
CA VAL A 54 -6.20 -15.90 -6.79
C VAL A 54 -4.81 -15.41 -6.43
N ASN A 55 -4.26 -14.59 -7.30
CA ASN A 55 -2.97 -13.99 -7.11
C ASN A 55 -3.10 -12.51 -6.74
N LEU A 56 -2.47 -12.12 -5.63
CA LEU A 56 -2.49 -10.78 -5.04
C LEU A 56 -1.10 -10.15 -5.21
N HIS A 57 -0.87 -9.49 -6.34
CA HIS A 57 0.44 -8.92 -6.65
C HIS A 57 0.50 -7.42 -6.32
N ALA A 58 1.39 -7.05 -5.39
CA ALA A 58 1.63 -5.64 -5.03
C ALA A 58 2.32 -4.92 -6.19
N LEU A 59 1.67 -3.89 -6.75
CA LEU A 59 2.18 -3.13 -7.89
C LEU A 59 2.94 -1.88 -7.47
N ALA A 60 2.38 -1.10 -6.57
CA ALA A 60 2.91 0.21 -6.23
C ALA A 60 2.43 0.70 -4.86
N LEU A 61 3.19 1.60 -4.28
CA LEU A 61 2.80 2.44 -3.15
C LEU A 61 2.57 3.86 -3.67
N THR A 62 1.34 4.34 -3.54
CA THR A 62 0.99 5.71 -3.93
C THR A 62 0.83 6.56 -2.68
N PRO A 63 1.51 7.72 -2.56
CA PRO A 63 1.32 8.59 -1.42
C PRO A 63 -0.11 9.15 -1.41
N TYR A 64 -0.75 9.07 -0.26
CA TYR A 64 -2.05 9.69 -0.05
C TYR A 64 -1.83 11.15 0.43
N PRO A 65 -2.59 12.13 -0.08
CA PRO A 65 -2.48 13.50 0.40
C PRO A 65 -2.72 13.53 1.91
N THR A 66 -1.68 13.84 2.67
CA THR A 66 -1.79 13.90 4.13
C THR A 66 -2.61 15.11 4.54
N SER A 67 -3.55 14.91 5.45
CA SER A 67 -4.16 16.01 6.18
C SER A 67 -3.07 16.81 6.92
N ARG A 68 -3.12 18.14 6.80
CA ARG A 68 -2.17 19.06 7.50
C ARG A 68 -2.43 19.17 9.01
N ASP A 69 -3.03 18.15 9.61
CA ASP A 69 -3.19 18.15 11.06
C ASP A 69 -1.84 17.92 11.73
N LEU A 70 -1.24 19.01 12.17
CA LEU A 70 0.06 19.04 12.86
C LEU A 70 0.02 18.37 14.25
N ARG A 71 -1.18 18.07 14.80
CA ARG A 71 -1.31 17.49 16.13
C ARG A 71 -1.06 15.99 16.15
N ALA A 72 -1.29 15.32 15.04
CA ALA A 72 -1.02 13.90 14.88
C ALA A 72 -0.54 13.62 13.46
N PRO A 73 0.73 13.93 13.14
CA PRO A 73 1.24 13.74 11.79
C PRO A 73 1.23 12.26 11.45
N GLN A 74 0.51 11.95 10.38
CA GLN A 74 0.36 10.60 9.87
C GLN A 74 0.88 10.56 8.43
N VAL A 75 1.62 9.52 8.12
CA VAL A 75 1.94 9.20 6.73
C VAL A 75 0.94 8.15 6.27
N ARG A 76 0.32 8.42 5.13
CA ARG A 76 -0.63 7.51 4.48
C ARG A 76 -0.15 7.16 3.10
N PHE A 77 -0.26 5.89 2.76
CA PHE A 77 -0.02 5.37 1.43
C PHE A 77 -1.18 4.46 1.05
N ASP A 78 -1.45 4.37 -0.24
CA ASP A 78 -2.28 3.33 -0.79
C ASP A 78 -1.38 2.28 -1.43
N LEU A 79 -1.45 1.05 -0.94
CA LEU A 79 -0.85 -0.09 -1.60
C LEU A 79 -1.80 -0.53 -2.71
N ARG A 80 -1.36 -0.42 -3.96
CA ARG A 80 -2.10 -0.90 -5.12
C ARG A 80 -1.78 -2.37 -5.34
N VAL A 81 -2.80 -3.21 -5.30
CA VAL A 81 -2.68 -4.66 -5.46
C VAL A 81 -3.45 -5.11 -6.69
N LEU A 82 -2.75 -5.71 -7.64
CA LEU A 82 -3.35 -6.38 -8.78
C LEU A 82 -3.86 -7.74 -8.34
N VAL A 83 -5.14 -7.98 -8.56
CA VAL A 83 -5.79 -9.26 -8.29
C VAL A 83 -6.10 -9.94 -9.60
N THR A 84 -5.54 -11.13 -9.79
CA THR A 84 -5.81 -11.97 -10.97
C THR A 84 -6.25 -13.35 -10.50
N ALA A 85 -7.22 -13.95 -11.18
CA ALA A 85 -7.64 -15.30 -10.92
C ALA A 85 -7.11 -16.26 -11.99
N TRP A 86 -6.79 -17.46 -11.57
CA TRP A 86 -6.23 -18.55 -12.35
C TRP A 86 -7.03 -19.81 -12.07
N ALA A 87 -7.44 -20.50 -13.10
CA ALA A 87 -8.08 -21.80 -12.99
C ALA A 87 -7.93 -22.55 -14.32
N PRO A 88 -7.97 -23.89 -14.32
CA PRO A 88 -8.04 -24.69 -15.54
C PRO A 88 -9.26 -24.35 -16.38
N ASP A 89 -10.39 -24.05 -15.72
CA ASP A 89 -11.60 -23.52 -16.35
C ASP A 89 -11.61 -21.98 -16.30
N PRO A 90 -11.56 -21.29 -17.44
CA PRO A 90 -11.63 -19.83 -17.50
C PRO A 90 -12.89 -19.24 -16.89
N LEU A 91 -14.03 -19.94 -16.92
CA LEU A 91 -15.27 -19.48 -16.32
C LEU A 91 -15.16 -19.43 -14.80
N ALA A 92 -14.53 -20.42 -14.19
CA ALA A 92 -14.28 -20.43 -12.75
C ALA A 92 -13.37 -19.26 -12.33
N ALA A 93 -12.34 -18.94 -13.10
CA ALA A 93 -11.49 -17.78 -12.83
C ALA A 93 -12.26 -16.45 -12.91
N HIS A 94 -13.18 -16.30 -13.87
CA HIS A 94 -14.03 -15.12 -13.95
C HIS A 94 -15.00 -15.03 -12.77
N GLN A 95 -15.58 -16.15 -12.37
CA GLN A 95 -16.48 -16.19 -11.22
C GLN A 95 -15.74 -15.76 -9.93
N ASP A 96 -14.56 -16.28 -9.70
CA ASP A 96 -13.72 -15.91 -8.53
C ASP A 96 -13.45 -14.38 -8.50
N LEU A 97 -13.16 -13.77 -9.66
CA LEU A 97 -12.97 -12.32 -9.74
C LEU A 97 -14.27 -11.54 -9.47
N CYS A 98 -15.41 -12.01 -10.00
CA CYS A 98 -16.69 -11.36 -9.74
C CYS A 98 -17.05 -11.43 -8.25
N ASP A 99 -16.87 -12.57 -7.62
CA ASP A 99 -17.15 -12.77 -6.20
C ASP A 99 -16.28 -11.84 -5.34
N LEU A 100 -15.00 -11.71 -5.67
CA LEU A 100 -14.10 -10.75 -5.02
C LEU A 100 -14.50 -9.29 -5.26
N ALA A 101 -14.93 -8.96 -6.49
CA ALA A 101 -15.39 -7.61 -6.80
C ALA A 101 -16.60 -7.22 -5.96
N PHE A 102 -17.61 -8.10 -5.84
CA PHE A 102 -18.76 -7.87 -4.99
C PHE A 102 -18.38 -7.81 -3.51
N ALA A 103 -17.56 -8.75 -3.04
CA ALA A 103 -17.07 -8.72 -1.67
C ALA A 103 -16.29 -7.43 -1.34
N ALA A 104 -15.57 -6.86 -2.31
CA ALA A 104 -14.83 -5.62 -2.11
C ALA A 104 -15.75 -4.39 -2.00
N THR A 105 -16.95 -4.41 -2.63
CA THR A 105 -17.92 -3.32 -2.47
C THR A 105 -18.45 -3.22 -1.04
N ASP A 106 -18.51 -4.34 -0.34
CA ASP A 106 -19.02 -4.43 1.03
C ASP A 106 -17.90 -4.29 2.08
N ALA A 107 -16.65 -4.34 1.65
CA ALA A 107 -15.50 -4.28 2.56
C ALA A 107 -15.08 -2.82 2.83
N PRO A 108 -15.15 -2.32 4.07
CA PRO A 108 -14.74 -0.95 4.38
C PRO A 108 -13.23 -0.72 4.28
N THR A 109 -12.45 -1.79 4.26
CA THR A 109 -10.98 -1.76 4.39
C THR A 109 -10.28 -1.72 3.03
N PHE A 110 -10.93 -2.20 1.97
CA PHE A 110 -10.36 -2.28 0.63
C PHE A 110 -11.24 -1.51 -0.36
N GLN A 111 -10.61 -0.81 -1.29
CA GLN A 111 -11.33 -0.03 -2.29
C GLN A 111 -11.01 -0.56 -3.69
N LEU A 112 -12.04 -0.80 -4.49
CA LEU A 112 -11.85 -1.09 -5.92
C LEU A 112 -11.36 0.18 -6.63
N ASP A 113 -10.29 0.02 -7.41
CA ASP A 113 -9.78 1.05 -8.30
C ASP A 113 -10.27 0.77 -9.72
N LEU A 114 -11.41 1.32 -10.08
CA LEU A 114 -12.06 1.06 -11.36
C LEU A 114 -11.39 1.77 -12.55
N ASP A 115 -10.65 2.85 -12.29
CA ASP A 115 -10.09 3.70 -13.34
C ASP A 115 -8.75 3.20 -13.89
N ALA A 116 -8.07 2.31 -13.21
CA ALA A 116 -6.65 2.05 -13.45
C ALA A 116 -6.33 0.79 -14.26
N LEU A 117 -7.33 0.03 -14.72
CA LEU A 117 -7.08 -1.24 -15.43
C LEU A 117 -6.59 -1.06 -16.88
N THR A 118 -6.86 0.10 -17.48
CA THR A 118 -6.50 0.39 -18.89
C THR A 118 -5.00 0.51 -19.13
N ASP A 119 -4.22 0.91 -18.12
CA ASP A 119 -2.81 1.24 -18.26
C ASP A 119 -1.87 0.21 -17.60
N LEU A 120 -2.35 -1.00 -17.33
CA LEU A 120 -1.52 -2.03 -16.72
C LEU A 120 -0.43 -2.51 -17.68
N PRO A 121 0.84 -2.47 -17.26
CA PRO A 121 1.97 -2.90 -18.08
C PRO A 121 2.10 -4.43 -18.07
N TRP A 122 1.14 -5.13 -18.68
CA TRP A 122 1.10 -6.59 -18.72
C TRP A 122 2.40 -7.23 -19.20
N ALA A 123 3.04 -6.63 -20.19
CA ALA A 123 4.31 -7.11 -20.71
C ALA A 123 5.42 -7.08 -19.62
N ALA A 124 5.44 -6.05 -18.78
CA ALA A 124 6.39 -5.93 -17.68
C ALA A 124 6.09 -6.95 -16.55
N LEU A 125 4.84 -7.40 -16.43
CA LEU A 125 4.44 -8.46 -15.50
C LEU A 125 4.74 -9.87 -16.04
N GLY A 126 5.23 -9.98 -17.27
CA GLY A 126 5.57 -11.25 -17.94
C GLY A 126 4.37 -12.10 -18.32
N VAL A 127 3.18 -11.50 -18.42
CA VAL A 127 1.93 -12.19 -18.79
C VAL A 127 1.16 -11.38 -19.82
N GLY A 128 0.29 -12.03 -20.60
CA GLY A 128 -0.66 -11.34 -21.48
C GLY A 128 -1.80 -10.68 -20.70
N PRO A 129 -2.54 -9.76 -21.37
CA PRO A 129 -3.74 -9.16 -20.82
C PRO A 129 -4.75 -10.22 -20.37
N ARG A 130 -5.32 -10.04 -19.20
CA ARG A 130 -6.32 -10.95 -18.61
C ARG A 130 -7.28 -10.18 -17.72
N PRO A 131 -8.44 -10.77 -17.40
CA PRO A 131 -9.35 -10.21 -16.42
C PRO A 131 -8.62 -10.02 -15.08
N ALA A 132 -8.79 -8.86 -14.48
CA ALA A 132 -8.14 -8.50 -13.23
C ALA A 132 -8.98 -7.46 -12.49
N LEU A 133 -8.69 -7.33 -11.20
CA LEU A 133 -9.15 -6.23 -10.34
C LEU A 133 -7.94 -5.47 -9.83
N LEU A 134 -8.14 -4.20 -9.54
CA LEU A 134 -7.16 -3.42 -8.82
C LEU A 134 -7.76 -2.96 -7.50
N LEU A 135 -7.09 -3.33 -6.41
CA LEU A 135 -7.47 -2.92 -5.07
C LEU A 135 -6.51 -1.88 -4.53
N ARG A 136 -7.05 -0.90 -3.80
CA ARG A 136 -6.29 0.03 -2.96
C ARG A 136 -6.43 -0.41 -1.52
N VAL A 137 -5.30 -0.68 -0.90
CA VAL A 137 -5.20 -1.05 0.51
C VAL A 137 -4.55 0.11 1.26
N PRO A 138 -5.30 0.83 2.11
CA PRO A 138 -4.75 1.97 2.83
C PRO A 138 -3.76 1.51 3.89
N LEU A 139 -2.55 2.06 3.84
CA LEU A 139 -1.51 1.92 4.84
C LEU A 139 -1.38 3.23 5.60
N GLN A 140 -1.37 3.15 6.92
CA GLN A 140 -1.29 4.32 7.77
C GLN A 140 -0.28 4.11 8.89
N ARG A 141 0.60 5.09 9.08
CA ARG A 141 1.57 5.09 10.17
C ARG A 141 1.58 6.43 10.87
N GLN A 142 1.47 6.40 12.19
CA GLN A 142 1.70 7.58 13.01
C GLN A 142 3.20 7.89 13.08
N LEU A 143 3.55 9.15 12.86
CA LEU A 143 4.92 9.61 13.04
C LEU A 143 5.11 10.04 14.49
N THR A 144 6.06 9.41 15.17
CA THR A 144 6.55 9.93 16.45
C THR A 144 7.53 11.07 16.15
N LEU A 145 7.06 12.31 16.26
CA LEU A 145 7.95 13.46 16.15
C LEU A 145 8.78 13.56 17.42
N ALA A 146 10.09 13.67 17.27
CA ALA A 146 10.92 14.09 18.38
C ALA A 146 10.46 15.50 18.80
N PRO A 147 10.36 15.76 20.12
CA PRO A 147 10.00 17.10 20.59
C PRO A 147 10.99 18.12 20.01
N ALA A 148 10.45 19.14 19.35
CA ALA A 148 11.28 20.21 18.81
C ALA A 148 12.10 20.83 19.96
N PRO A 149 13.40 21.06 19.75
CA PRO A 149 14.20 21.76 20.74
C PRO A 149 13.55 23.10 21.04
N ARG A 150 13.37 23.41 22.34
CA ARG A 150 12.82 24.70 22.72
C ARG A 150 13.78 25.79 22.23
N VAL A 151 13.27 26.74 21.46
CA VAL A 151 14.02 27.95 21.12
C VAL A 151 14.30 28.68 22.44
N ARG A 152 15.56 28.67 22.86
CA ARG A 152 15.98 29.27 24.12
C ARG A 152 16.39 30.74 23.96
N GLU A 153 16.57 31.20 22.71
CA GLU A 153 16.95 32.58 22.45
C GLU A 153 15.74 33.34 21.86
N PRO A 154 15.42 34.50 22.40
CA PRO A 154 14.38 35.34 21.85
C PRO A 154 14.77 35.83 20.46
N LEU A 155 13.83 35.76 19.50
CA LEU A 155 14.03 36.29 18.18
C LEU A 155 14.15 37.81 18.29
N VAL A 156 15.35 38.37 18.12
CA VAL A 156 15.54 39.82 18.08
C VAL A 156 15.23 40.29 16.65
N VAL A 157 14.04 40.85 16.45
CA VAL A 157 13.68 41.47 15.17
C VAL A 157 14.12 42.90 15.21
N SER A 158 15.23 43.26 14.54
CA SER A 158 15.65 44.63 14.35
C SER A 158 14.89 45.22 13.16
N ALA A 159 13.88 46.05 13.45
CA ALA A 159 13.20 46.83 12.42
C ALA A 159 14.02 48.08 12.09
N THR A 160 14.71 48.06 10.94
CA THR A 160 15.37 49.28 10.40
C THR A 160 14.31 50.09 9.67
N SER A 161 13.85 51.18 10.27
CA SER A 161 12.98 52.16 9.62
C SER A 161 13.81 52.96 8.58
N VAL A 162 13.53 52.71 7.29
CA VAL A 162 14.06 53.54 6.22
C VAL A 162 13.09 54.74 6.05
N MET A 163 13.48 55.93 6.51
CA MET A 163 12.75 57.15 6.18
C MET A 163 12.98 57.50 4.70
N PRO A 164 11.93 57.69 3.92
CA PRO A 164 12.07 58.24 2.57
C PRO A 164 12.45 59.72 2.66
N ARG A 165 13.42 60.12 1.84
CA ARG A 165 13.78 61.54 1.60
C ARG A 165 12.79 62.15 0.61
#